data_a9babe7fc8b61c16feae7b7dd9abb27b
#
_entry.id   a9babe7fc8b61c16feae7b7dd9abb27b
#
_cell.length_a   1.000
_cell.length_b   1.000
_cell.length_c   1.000
_cell.angle_alpha   90.00
_cell.angle_beta   90.00
_cell.angle_gamma   90.00
#
_symmetry.space_group_name_H-M   'P 1'
#
loop_
_entity.id
_entity.type
_entity.pdbx_description
1 polymer ?
#
loop_
_entity_poly.entity_id
_entity_poly.type
_entity_poly.pdbx_seq_one_letter_code
_entity_poly.pdbx_strand_id
1 'polypeptide(L)'
;MSRYITLLLALLGGCTGVPDGLTPVDNFDVNRYLGTWYEIARLDHRFERGLEQVSAHYSLNPDGSIKVINRGYDPEQRQWQEAEGTAKFVGEPTRGQLKVSFFGPFYGGYNVLPLAPDYRYALVSGPDRDYLWILARTASLPEQDLTSLVAEAQRMGFATEQLIYVRQLP
;
A
#
# COMPACT_ATOMS: atom_id res chain seq x y z
N MET A 1 31.95 41.91 -10.67
CA MET A 1 30.62 41.68 -10.04
C MET A 1 30.17 40.28 -10.39
N SER A 2 30.41 39.32 -9.50
CA SER A 2 30.07 37.91 -9.71
C SER A 2 28.68 37.64 -9.12
N ARG A 3 27.71 37.31 -9.96
CA ARG A 3 26.36 36.95 -9.54
C ARG A 3 26.38 35.47 -9.25
N TYR A 4 26.34 35.10 -7.96
CA TYR A 4 26.11 33.74 -7.51
C TYR A 4 24.64 33.38 -7.79
N ILE A 5 24.39 32.53 -8.77
CA ILE A 5 23.11 31.90 -9.02
C ILE A 5 23.00 30.78 -7.99
N THR A 6 22.25 30.99 -6.93
CA THR A 6 21.88 29.97 -5.95
C THR A 6 20.87 29.04 -6.64
N LEU A 7 21.33 27.89 -7.07
CA LEU A 7 20.48 26.84 -7.62
C LEU A 7 19.64 26.26 -6.45
N LEU A 8 18.39 26.69 -6.37
CA LEU A 8 17.41 26.11 -5.44
C LEU A 8 17.07 24.70 -5.95
N LEU A 9 17.75 23.67 -5.43
CA LEU A 9 17.34 22.28 -5.61
C LEU A 9 16.01 22.13 -4.85
N ALA A 10 14.91 22.25 -5.56
CA ALA A 10 13.60 21.83 -5.06
C ALA A 10 13.66 20.31 -4.85
N LEU A 11 13.66 19.90 -3.60
CA LEU A 11 13.51 18.51 -3.18
C LEU A 11 12.11 18.02 -3.61
N LEU A 12 12.03 17.45 -4.81
CA LEU A 12 10.89 16.68 -5.29
C LEU A 12 10.87 15.30 -4.59
N GLY A 13 10.82 15.31 -3.29
CA GLY A 13 10.84 14.10 -2.48
C GLY A 13 9.56 13.90 -1.72
N GLY A 14 8.41 13.71 -2.39
CA GLY A 14 7.18 13.60 -1.64
C GLY A 14 6.27 12.42 -1.99
N CYS A 15 6.25 11.98 -3.26
CA CYS A 15 5.21 11.02 -3.70
C CYS A 15 5.62 9.55 -3.65
N THR A 16 6.91 9.22 -3.55
CA THR A 16 7.41 7.82 -3.59
C THR A 16 8.26 7.44 -2.37
N GLY A 17 8.23 8.26 -1.33
CA GLY A 17 9.02 8.06 -0.12
C GLY A 17 8.41 7.08 0.87
N VAL A 18 9.07 7.00 2.02
CA VAL A 18 8.62 6.27 3.21
C VAL A 18 8.21 7.29 4.26
N PRO A 19 7.14 7.07 5.05
CA PRO A 19 6.80 7.96 6.16
C PRO A 19 7.98 8.12 7.13
N ASP A 20 8.21 9.34 7.59
CA ASP A 20 9.33 9.66 8.48
C ASP A 20 9.41 8.71 9.69
N GLY A 21 10.60 8.17 9.93
CA GLY A 21 10.87 7.28 11.05
C GLY A 21 10.42 5.83 10.86
N LEU A 22 9.82 5.49 9.71
CA LEU A 22 9.43 4.12 9.39
C LEU A 22 10.45 3.46 8.45
N THR A 23 10.52 2.14 8.52
CA THR A 23 11.42 1.34 7.68
C THR A 23 10.62 0.19 7.05
N PRO A 24 10.56 0.10 5.72
CA PRO A 24 10.00 -1.07 5.06
C PRO A 24 10.74 -2.35 5.43
N VAL A 25 10.05 -3.48 5.37
CA VAL A 25 10.63 -4.79 5.73
C VAL A 25 11.82 -5.13 4.84
N ASP A 26 12.84 -5.74 5.47
CA ASP A 26 13.95 -6.40 4.79
C ASP A 26 13.60 -7.87 4.48
N ASN A 27 14.43 -8.53 3.67
CA ASN A 27 14.25 -9.92 3.24
C ASN A 27 12.88 -10.16 2.56
N PHE A 28 12.38 -9.15 1.89
CA PHE A 28 11.14 -9.22 1.13
C PHE A 28 11.32 -10.13 -0.09
N ASP A 29 10.42 -11.11 -0.23
CA ASP A 29 10.37 -12.01 -1.39
C ASP A 29 9.10 -11.73 -2.19
N VAL A 30 9.26 -11.10 -3.34
CA VAL A 30 8.15 -10.76 -4.22
C VAL A 30 7.35 -11.98 -4.65
N ASN A 31 8.00 -13.12 -4.88
CA ASN A 31 7.30 -14.33 -5.33
C ASN A 31 6.32 -14.85 -4.27
N ARG A 32 6.65 -14.66 -2.99
CA ARG A 32 5.74 -14.98 -1.89
C ARG A 32 4.64 -13.93 -1.70
N TYR A 33 4.87 -12.71 -2.17
CA TYR A 33 3.92 -11.60 -2.06
C TYR A 33 2.90 -11.57 -3.20
N LEU A 34 3.19 -12.19 -4.35
CA LEU A 34 2.27 -12.28 -5.48
C LEU A 34 0.94 -12.95 -5.11
N GLY A 35 -0.06 -12.79 -5.97
CA GLY A 35 -1.40 -13.33 -5.81
C GLY A 35 -2.37 -12.33 -5.22
N THR A 36 -3.45 -12.82 -4.64
CA THR A 36 -4.55 -11.99 -4.13
C THR A 36 -4.36 -11.62 -2.67
N TRP A 37 -4.65 -10.36 -2.36
CA TRP A 37 -4.74 -9.80 -1.03
C TRP A 37 -6.09 -9.12 -0.86
N TYR A 38 -6.75 -9.37 0.27
CA TYR A 38 -8.00 -8.72 0.66
C TYR A 38 -7.69 -7.54 1.57
N GLU A 39 -8.34 -6.43 1.32
CA GLU A 39 -8.26 -5.26 2.18
C GLU A 39 -9.16 -5.44 3.39
N ILE A 40 -8.56 -5.50 4.57
CA ILE A 40 -9.27 -5.67 5.84
C ILE A 40 -9.65 -4.33 6.45
N ALA A 41 -8.72 -3.36 6.38
CA ALA A 41 -8.95 -2.00 6.83
C ALA A 41 -8.07 -1.01 6.06
N ARG A 42 -8.49 0.24 6.03
CA ARG A 42 -7.72 1.34 5.43
C ARG A 42 -8.01 2.67 6.13
N LEU A 43 -7.11 3.62 6.00
CA LEU A 43 -7.46 5.03 6.14
C LEU A 43 -8.21 5.51 4.90
N ASP A 44 -9.16 6.44 5.07
CA ASP A 44 -9.98 6.92 3.95
C ASP A 44 -9.14 7.72 2.96
N HIS A 45 -9.32 7.42 1.69
CA HIS A 45 -8.76 8.20 0.58
C HIS A 45 -9.67 8.14 -0.65
N ARG A 46 -9.56 9.15 -1.50
CA ARG A 46 -10.49 9.38 -2.61
C ARG A 46 -10.60 8.23 -3.62
N PHE A 47 -9.54 7.40 -3.77
CA PHE A 47 -9.51 6.36 -4.80
C PHE A 47 -10.40 5.15 -4.48
N GLU A 48 -10.61 4.87 -3.20
CA GLU A 48 -11.37 3.69 -2.73
C GLU A 48 -12.57 4.07 -1.86
N ARG A 49 -12.83 5.37 -1.75
CA ARG A 49 -13.93 5.87 -0.91
C ARG A 49 -15.25 5.24 -1.27
N GLY A 50 -15.92 4.65 -0.27
CA GLY A 50 -17.21 3.99 -0.41
C GLY A 50 -17.14 2.58 -0.99
N LEU A 51 -15.97 2.08 -1.42
CA LEU A 51 -15.86 0.73 -1.96
C LEU A 51 -15.86 -0.33 -0.84
N GLU A 52 -16.53 -1.43 -1.11
CA GLU A 52 -16.56 -2.66 -0.31
C GLU A 52 -15.88 -3.80 -1.08
N GLN A 53 -15.62 -4.91 -0.41
CA GLN A 53 -15.05 -6.12 -1.00
C GLN A 53 -13.79 -5.84 -1.81
N VAL A 54 -12.95 -4.92 -1.31
CA VAL A 54 -11.73 -4.49 -1.99
C VAL A 54 -10.66 -5.57 -1.91
N SER A 55 -10.04 -5.83 -3.04
CA SER A 55 -8.91 -6.74 -3.16
C SER A 55 -7.88 -6.19 -4.14
N ALA A 56 -6.64 -6.64 -3.99
CA ALA A 56 -5.54 -6.38 -4.91
C ALA A 56 -4.96 -7.71 -5.39
N HIS A 57 -4.67 -7.80 -6.68
CA HIS A 57 -3.99 -8.96 -7.26
C HIS A 57 -2.67 -8.52 -7.88
N TYR A 58 -1.58 -9.17 -7.45
CA TYR A 58 -0.22 -8.89 -7.91
C TYR A 58 0.32 -10.04 -8.76
N SER A 59 0.88 -9.73 -9.93
CA SER A 59 1.54 -10.68 -10.81
C SER A 59 2.77 -10.05 -11.45
N LEU A 60 3.78 -10.88 -11.80
CA LEU A 60 4.99 -10.38 -12.47
C LEU A 60 4.73 -10.12 -13.96
N ASN A 61 5.20 -8.97 -14.43
CA ASN A 61 5.34 -8.68 -15.84
C ASN A 61 6.65 -9.28 -16.39
N PRO A 62 6.77 -9.48 -17.72
CA PRO A 62 8.00 -9.99 -18.34
C PRO A 62 9.24 -9.11 -18.08
N ASP A 63 9.07 -7.82 -17.83
CA ASP A 63 10.15 -6.86 -17.54
C ASP A 63 10.58 -6.83 -16.07
N GLY A 64 9.98 -7.69 -15.22
CA GLY A 64 10.26 -7.75 -13.79
C GLY A 64 9.47 -6.75 -12.94
N SER A 65 8.70 -5.86 -13.54
CA SER A 65 7.73 -5.03 -12.80
C SER A 65 6.55 -5.87 -12.33
N ILE A 66 5.73 -5.30 -11.45
CA ILE A 66 4.59 -6.00 -10.87
C ILE A 66 3.31 -5.37 -11.42
N LYS A 67 2.50 -6.19 -12.07
CA LYS A 67 1.13 -5.81 -12.46
C LYS A 67 0.26 -5.84 -11.22
N VAL A 68 -0.51 -4.78 -11.02
CA VAL A 68 -1.45 -4.62 -9.90
C VAL A 68 -2.85 -4.48 -10.48
N ILE A 69 -3.78 -5.30 -10.03
CA ILE A 69 -5.21 -5.15 -10.32
C ILE A 69 -5.93 -4.95 -9.00
N ASN A 70 -6.42 -3.72 -8.77
CA ASN A 70 -7.29 -3.41 -7.66
C ASN A 70 -8.74 -3.58 -8.10
N ARG A 71 -9.55 -4.21 -7.26
CA ARG A 71 -10.97 -4.44 -7.51
C ARG A 71 -11.76 -4.10 -6.26
N GLY A 72 -12.89 -3.40 -6.42
CA GLY A 72 -13.80 -3.07 -5.34
C GLY A 72 -15.23 -3.00 -5.82
N TYR A 73 -16.19 -3.25 -4.93
CA TYR A 73 -17.61 -3.13 -5.22
C TYR A 73 -18.13 -1.79 -4.74
N ASP A 74 -18.79 -1.05 -5.63
CA ASP A 74 -19.48 0.20 -5.33
C ASP A 74 -20.96 -0.12 -5.02
N PRO A 75 -21.38 -0.05 -3.73
CA PRO A 75 -22.75 -0.38 -3.35
C PRO A 75 -23.78 0.67 -3.81
N GLU A 76 -23.37 1.93 -4.03
CA GLU A 76 -24.26 2.99 -4.52
C GLU A 76 -24.60 2.78 -5.99
N GLN A 77 -23.57 2.51 -6.81
CA GLN A 77 -23.74 2.24 -8.23
C GLN A 77 -24.07 0.76 -8.53
N ARG A 78 -23.99 -0.12 -7.53
CA ARG A 78 -24.20 -1.56 -7.63
C ARG A 78 -23.35 -2.22 -8.71
N GLN A 79 -22.09 -1.82 -8.79
CA GLN A 79 -21.16 -2.34 -9.80
C GLN A 79 -19.75 -2.53 -9.24
N TRP A 80 -19.04 -3.46 -9.85
CA TRP A 80 -17.63 -3.65 -9.61
C TRP A 80 -16.82 -2.58 -10.35
N GLN A 81 -15.82 -2.06 -9.66
CA GLN A 81 -14.81 -1.19 -10.24
C GLN A 81 -13.48 -1.92 -10.24
N GLU A 82 -12.67 -1.68 -11.25
CA GLU A 82 -11.34 -2.28 -11.38
C GLU A 82 -10.36 -1.22 -11.91
N ALA A 83 -9.15 -1.23 -11.37
CA ALA A 83 -8.05 -0.40 -11.81
C ALA A 83 -6.79 -1.24 -11.98
N GLU A 84 -6.12 -1.09 -13.12
CA GLU A 84 -4.85 -1.73 -13.41
C GLU A 84 -3.70 -0.74 -13.24
N GLY A 85 -2.66 -1.15 -12.54
CA GLY A 85 -1.46 -0.37 -12.33
C GLY A 85 -0.19 -1.19 -12.45
N THR A 86 0.93 -0.50 -12.30
CA THR A 86 2.27 -1.11 -12.31
C THR A 86 3.04 -0.67 -11.09
N ALA A 87 3.59 -1.62 -10.35
CA ALA A 87 4.50 -1.37 -9.25
C ALA A 87 5.94 -1.74 -9.62
N LYS A 88 6.88 -0.97 -9.06
CA LYS A 88 8.34 -1.17 -9.24
C LYS A 88 9.04 -1.01 -7.91
N PHE A 89 10.13 -1.73 -7.71
CA PHE A 89 11.00 -1.47 -6.57
C PHE A 89 11.65 -0.09 -6.68
N VAL A 90 11.76 0.63 -5.56
CA VAL A 90 12.47 1.91 -5.48
C VAL A 90 13.98 1.68 -5.38
N GLY A 91 14.38 0.62 -4.67
CA GLY A 91 15.77 0.22 -4.46
C GLY A 91 15.95 -1.28 -4.63
N GLU A 92 16.60 -1.91 -3.66
CA GLU A 92 16.84 -3.35 -3.67
C GLU A 92 15.53 -4.15 -3.64
N PRO A 93 15.38 -5.20 -4.49
CA PRO A 93 14.16 -5.98 -4.56
C PRO A 93 13.91 -6.86 -3.31
N THR A 94 14.89 -6.96 -2.43
CA THR A 94 14.77 -7.61 -1.11
C THR A 94 14.23 -6.68 -0.03
N ARG A 95 13.91 -5.43 -0.37
CA ARG A 95 13.28 -4.47 0.53
C ARG A 95 11.84 -4.21 0.10
N GLY A 96 10.92 -4.20 1.05
CA GLY A 96 9.49 -3.96 0.77
C GLY A 96 9.15 -2.51 0.47
N GLN A 97 10.00 -1.81 -0.29
CA GLN A 97 9.81 -0.43 -0.73
C GLN A 97 9.58 -0.37 -2.23
N LEU A 98 8.34 -0.05 -2.60
CA LEU A 98 7.91 0.02 -3.99
C LEU A 98 7.28 1.38 -4.29
N LYS A 99 7.03 1.62 -5.55
CA LYS A 99 6.19 2.71 -6.05
C LYS A 99 5.18 2.13 -7.02
N VAL A 100 3.96 2.63 -7.00
CA VAL A 100 2.85 2.16 -7.84
C VAL A 100 2.26 3.30 -8.65
N SER A 101 1.92 3.02 -9.90
CA SER A 101 1.25 3.95 -10.80
C SER A 101 0.01 3.30 -11.40
N PHE A 102 -1.11 4.01 -11.32
CA PHE A 102 -2.35 3.71 -12.05
C PHE A 102 -2.58 4.70 -13.19
N PHE A 103 -1.88 5.81 -13.18
CA PHE A 103 -1.91 6.86 -14.20
C PHE A 103 -0.47 7.32 -14.44
N GLY A 104 0.22 6.71 -15.39
CA GLY A 104 1.58 7.16 -15.73
C GLY A 104 1.60 8.59 -16.27
N PRO A 105 2.61 9.39 -15.93
CA PRO A 105 3.87 9.03 -15.27
C PRO A 105 3.88 9.17 -13.74
N PHE A 106 2.72 9.31 -13.10
CA PHE A 106 2.61 9.58 -11.66
C PHE A 106 2.70 8.29 -10.83
N TYR A 107 3.63 8.26 -9.87
CA TYR A 107 3.84 7.16 -8.94
C TYR A 107 3.57 7.60 -7.50
N GLY A 108 2.94 6.72 -6.72
CA GLY A 108 2.81 6.82 -5.27
C GLY A 108 3.69 5.80 -4.56
N GLY A 109 4.16 6.12 -3.35
CA GLY A 109 4.89 5.19 -2.50
C GLY A 109 3.99 4.04 -2.05
N TYR A 110 4.58 2.85 -1.99
CA TYR A 110 3.96 1.63 -1.50
C TYR A 110 5.00 0.90 -0.64
N ASN A 111 4.82 0.97 0.67
CA ASN A 111 5.81 0.48 1.62
C ASN A 111 5.21 -0.67 2.43
N VAL A 112 5.77 -1.86 2.28
CA VAL A 112 5.42 -3.00 3.11
C VAL A 112 6.11 -2.79 4.45
N LEU A 113 5.32 -2.56 5.48
CA LEU A 113 5.73 -2.43 6.87
C LEU A 113 5.64 -3.83 7.52
N PRO A 114 5.18 -4.02 8.75
CA PRO A 114 5.05 -5.36 9.30
C PRO A 114 4.39 -6.34 8.34
N LEU A 115 5.07 -7.44 8.10
CA LEU A 115 4.65 -8.55 7.25
C LEU A 115 4.76 -9.83 8.05
N ALA A 116 3.70 -10.64 8.10
CA ALA A 116 3.73 -11.92 8.77
C ALA A 116 4.82 -12.82 8.16
N PRO A 117 5.56 -13.61 8.95
CA PRO A 117 6.62 -14.51 8.44
C PRO A 117 6.11 -15.50 7.39
N ASP A 118 4.85 -15.89 7.46
CA ASP A 118 4.16 -16.77 6.49
C ASP A 118 3.43 -16.00 5.39
N TYR A 119 3.56 -14.66 5.34
CA TYR A 119 2.92 -13.77 4.36
C TYR A 119 1.38 -13.80 4.39
N ARG A 120 0.75 -14.15 5.52
CA ARG A 120 -0.71 -14.19 5.61
C ARG A 120 -1.36 -12.82 5.82
N TYR A 121 -0.63 -11.83 6.34
CA TYR A 121 -1.09 -10.44 6.47
C TYR A 121 0.07 -9.46 6.31
N ALA A 122 -0.25 -8.22 5.99
CA ALA A 122 0.69 -7.12 5.87
C ALA A 122 0.06 -5.79 6.27
N LEU A 123 0.88 -4.90 6.84
CA LEU A 123 0.64 -3.47 6.93
C LEU A 123 1.33 -2.80 5.75
N VAL A 124 0.61 -1.97 5.02
CA VAL A 124 1.16 -1.22 3.88
C VAL A 124 0.86 0.26 4.07
N SER A 125 1.86 1.10 3.86
CA SER A 125 1.67 2.56 3.85
C SER A 125 1.94 3.16 2.47
N GLY A 126 1.35 4.33 2.25
CA GLY A 126 1.75 5.25 1.19
C GLY A 126 3.02 6.01 1.56
N PRO A 127 3.29 7.15 0.89
CA PRO A 127 4.49 7.95 1.13
C PRO A 127 4.49 8.69 2.47
N ASP A 128 3.33 8.82 3.10
CA ASP A 128 3.11 9.47 4.38
C ASP A 128 2.06 8.73 5.22
N ARG A 129 1.72 9.25 6.40
CA ARG A 129 0.80 8.61 7.34
C ARG A 129 -0.69 8.82 7.02
N ASP A 130 -1.02 9.49 5.93
CA ASP A 130 -2.40 9.63 5.47
C ASP A 130 -2.91 8.36 4.76
N TYR A 131 -1.99 7.48 4.36
CA TYR A 131 -2.29 6.24 3.64
C TYR A 131 -1.84 5.02 4.42
N LEU A 132 -2.78 4.16 4.77
CA LEU A 132 -2.54 2.88 5.45
C LEU A 132 -3.55 1.84 4.99
N TRP A 133 -3.06 0.63 4.77
CA TRP A 133 -3.87 -0.56 4.49
C TRP A 133 -3.45 -1.71 5.39
N ILE A 134 -4.42 -2.46 5.87
CA ILE A 134 -4.24 -3.78 6.46
C ILE A 134 -4.73 -4.79 5.44
N LEU A 135 -3.82 -5.62 4.95
CA LEU A 135 -4.08 -6.61 3.92
C LEU A 135 -3.97 -8.02 4.49
N ALA A 136 -4.78 -8.94 3.98
CA ALA A 136 -4.73 -10.35 4.35
C ALA A 136 -4.94 -11.27 3.14
N ARG A 137 -4.46 -12.51 3.26
CA ARG A 137 -4.68 -13.55 2.23
C ARG A 137 -6.10 -14.11 2.23
N THR A 138 -6.84 -13.87 3.28
CA THR A 138 -8.22 -14.29 3.45
C THR A 138 -9.13 -13.09 3.65
N ALA A 139 -10.41 -13.23 3.37
CA ALA A 139 -11.41 -12.16 3.48
C ALA A 139 -11.61 -11.66 4.93
N SER A 140 -11.08 -12.36 5.90
CA SER A 140 -11.09 -11.99 7.31
C SER A 140 -9.76 -12.35 7.98
N LEU A 141 -9.43 -11.64 9.05
CA LEU A 141 -8.32 -11.97 9.96
C LEU A 141 -8.86 -12.44 11.30
N PRO A 142 -8.15 -13.35 12.01
CA PRO A 142 -8.41 -13.57 13.42
C PRO A 142 -8.35 -12.26 14.20
N GLU A 143 -9.26 -12.08 15.14
CA GLU A 143 -9.39 -10.85 15.94
C GLU A 143 -8.06 -10.48 16.63
N GLN A 144 -7.34 -11.48 17.14
CA GLN A 144 -6.04 -11.26 17.79
C GLN A 144 -5.00 -10.67 16.83
N ASP A 145 -4.94 -11.16 15.59
CA ASP A 145 -4.00 -10.65 14.59
C ASP A 145 -4.37 -9.21 14.19
N LEU A 146 -5.66 -8.96 13.96
CA LEU A 146 -6.15 -7.61 13.62
C LEU A 146 -5.87 -6.62 14.75
N THR A 147 -6.15 -6.98 15.99
CA THR A 147 -5.88 -6.14 17.17
C THR A 147 -4.39 -5.81 17.28
N SER A 148 -3.53 -6.80 17.07
CA SER A 148 -2.06 -6.62 17.12
C SER A 148 -1.58 -5.69 16.02
N LEU A 149 -2.09 -5.83 14.79
CA LEU A 149 -1.72 -4.97 13.66
C LEU A 149 -2.18 -3.52 13.86
N VAL A 150 -3.39 -3.32 14.37
CA VAL A 150 -3.91 -1.97 14.69
C VAL A 150 -3.06 -1.32 15.79
N ALA A 151 -2.70 -2.06 16.84
CA ALA A 151 -1.84 -1.55 17.90
C ALA A 151 -0.44 -1.18 17.37
N GLU A 152 0.10 -1.95 16.44
CA GLU A 152 1.38 -1.66 15.81
C GLU A 152 1.30 -0.42 14.91
N ALA A 153 0.26 -0.30 14.11
CA ALA A 153 0.00 0.89 13.31
C ALA A 153 -0.13 2.16 14.19
N GLN A 154 -0.79 2.04 15.33
CA GLN A 154 -0.88 3.14 16.30
C GLN A 154 0.49 3.55 16.85
N ARG A 155 1.33 2.59 17.21
CA ARG A 155 2.72 2.86 17.65
C ARG A 155 3.56 3.53 16.56
N MET A 156 3.28 3.24 15.29
CA MET A 156 3.92 3.88 14.13
C MET A 156 3.38 5.30 13.83
N GLY A 157 2.39 5.77 14.60
CA GLY A 157 1.83 7.11 14.50
C GLY A 157 0.71 7.28 13.49
N PHE A 158 0.10 6.20 13.01
CA PHE A 158 -1.09 6.28 12.17
C PHE A 158 -2.35 6.58 12.99
N ALA A 159 -3.29 7.32 12.39
CA ALA A 159 -4.59 7.67 12.98
C ALA A 159 -5.55 6.47 12.98
N THR A 160 -5.24 5.44 13.76
CA THR A 160 -5.98 4.18 13.76
C THR A 160 -7.43 4.29 14.20
N GLU A 161 -7.79 5.34 14.93
CA GLU A 161 -9.18 5.70 15.27
C GLU A 161 -10.02 6.08 14.04
N GLN A 162 -9.37 6.39 12.92
CA GLN A 162 -10.01 6.74 11.65
C GLN A 162 -10.07 5.56 10.66
N LEU A 163 -9.60 4.37 11.05
CA LEU A 163 -9.65 3.19 10.19
C LEU A 163 -11.07 2.85 9.78
N ILE A 164 -11.24 2.62 8.48
CA ILE A 164 -12.43 2.02 7.89
C ILE A 164 -12.19 0.53 7.79
N TYR A 165 -13.02 -0.27 8.45
CA TYR A 165 -12.99 -1.73 8.30
C TYR A 165 -13.83 -2.11 7.08
N VAL A 166 -13.16 -2.67 6.10
CA VAL A 166 -13.74 -2.95 4.78
C VAL A 166 -14.65 -4.17 4.89
N ARG A 167 -15.89 -4.02 4.43
CA ARG A 167 -16.81 -5.14 4.35
C ARG A 167 -16.32 -6.13 3.29
N GLN A 168 -16.07 -7.36 3.71
CA GLN A 168 -15.79 -8.50 2.83
C GLN A 168 -16.96 -9.47 2.94
N LEU A 169 -17.34 -10.11 1.84
CA LEU A 169 -18.25 -11.23 1.85
C LEU A 169 -17.46 -12.53 2.03
N PRO A 170 -17.99 -13.51 2.76
CA PRO A 170 -17.36 -14.82 2.92
C PRO A 170 -17.25 -15.60 1.61
#